data_b92f14f0b2f5a10e3d7cb5c7222cc3da
#
_entry.id   b92f14f0b2f5a10e3d7cb5c7222cc3da
#
_cell.length_a   1.000
_cell.length_b   1.000
_cell.length_c   1.000
_cell.angle_alpha   90.00
_cell.angle_beta   90.00
_cell.angle_gamma   90.00
#
_symmetry.space_group_name_H-M   'P 1'
#
loop_
_entity.id
_entity.type
_entity.pdbx_description
1 polymer ?
#
loop_
_entity_poly.entity_id
_entity_poly.type
_entity_poly.pdbx_seq_one_letter_code
_entity_poly.pdbx_strand_id
1 'polypeptide(L)'
;MSQFETYEEENIHYWSNRAAGYSGVNQEELTSGQKVIWGDQIARRIETKFPERRPEDIRVLDVGTGPGFFSIILTQRGYNVTAVDYTESMLEEARHNAGKLESCINFQKMNAEELTFDDNSFDVIVSRNLTWNLHNPKKAYASWARVLAPGGLLLNFDANWY
;
A
#
# COMPACT_ATOMS: atom_id res chain seq x y z
N MET A 1 -15.85 28.68 5.95
CA MET A 1 -14.49 28.70 5.40
C MET A 1 -13.80 27.38 5.76
N SER A 2 -13.22 26.70 4.80
CA SER A 2 -12.41 25.52 5.08
C SER A 2 -11.22 25.93 5.97
N GLN A 3 -10.91 25.15 6.96
CA GLN A 3 -9.77 25.35 7.85
C GLN A 3 -8.43 25.08 7.12
N PHE A 4 -8.50 24.48 5.94
CA PHE A 4 -7.37 24.02 5.15
C PHE A 4 -7.30 24.79 3.83
N GLU A 5 -6.09 25.11 3.38
CA GLU A 5 -5.85 25.82 2.12
C GLU A 5 -5.94 24.90 0.90
N THR A 6 -5.64 23.60 1.09
CA THR A 6 -5.65 22.61 0.02
C THR A 6 -6.41 21.34 0.40
N TYR A 7 -6.92 20.63 -0.60
CA TYR A 7 -7.49 19.29 -0.43
C TYR A 7 -6.48 18.30 0.19
N GLU A 8 -5.22 18.45 -0.15
CA GLU A 8 -4.14 17.62 0.39
C GLU A 8 -3.97 17.78 1.89
N GLU A 9 -3.99 19.03 2.39
CA GLU A 9 -3.91 19.33 3.81
C GLU A 9 -5.11 18.78 4.58
N GLU A 10 -6.31 18.97 4.03
CA GLU A 10 -7.53 18.42 4.60
C GLU A 10 -7.48 16.89 4.68
N ASN A 11 -7.00 16.24 3.63
CA ASN A 11 -6.88 14.79 3.54
C ASN A 11 -5.84 14.24 4.52
N ILE A 12 -4.68 14.87 4.64
CA ILE A 12 -3.65 14.52 5.64
C ILE A 12 -4.23 14.63 7.06
N HIS A 13 -4.92 15.73 7.35
CA HIS A 13 -5.53 15.93 8.66
C HIS A 13 -6.58 14.86 8.98
N TYR A 14 -7.46 14.57 8.02
CA TYR A 14 -8.48 13.54 8.15
C TYR A 14 -7.89 12.17 8.51
N TRP A 15 -6.90 11.72 7.75
CA TRP A 15 -6.29 10.42 7.97
C TRP A 15 -5.38 10.38 9.20
N SER A 16 -4.69 11.49 9.52
CA SER A 16 -3.89 11.58 10.76
C SER A 16 -4.75 11.36 12.00
N ASN A 17 -5.95 11.93 12.01
CA ASN A 17 -6.89 11.76 13.12
C ASN A 17 -7.50 10.36 13.20
N ARG A 18 -7.45 9.60 12.13
CA ARG A 18 -8.00 8.24 12.04
C ARG A 18 -6.97 7.13 12.17
N ALA A 19 -5.68 7.47 12.19
CA ALA A 19 -4.60 6.50 12.16
C ALA A 19 -4.73 5.42 13.25
N ALA A 20 -4.95 5.81 14.50
CA ALA A 20 -5.08 4.87 15.61
C ALA A 20 -6.29 3.93 15.47
N GLY A 21 -7.45 4.46 15.04
CA GLY A 21 -8.65 3.65 14.83
C GLY A 21 -8.50 2.70 13.66
N TYR A 22 -7.92 3.17 12.57
CA TYR A 22 -7.65 2.33 11.40
C TYR A 22 -6.61 1.25 11.71
N SER A 23 -5.61 1.58 12.54
CA SER A 23 -4.63 0.62 13.03
C SER A 23 -5.28 -0.49 13.83
N GLY A 24 -6.26 -0.19 14.69
CA GLY A 24 -7.02 -1.20 15.42
C GLY A 24 -7.71 -2.21 14.51
N VAL A 25 -8.35 -1.74 13.45
CA VAL A 25 -8.96 -2.62 12.43
C VAL A 25 -7.91 -3.51 11.74
N ASN A 26 -6.78 -2.94 11.35
CA ASN A 26 -5.69 -3.71 10.74
C ASN A 26 -5.11 -4.75 11.70
N GLN A 27 -4.98 -4.44 12.98
CA GLN A 27 -4.52 -5.40 14.00
C GLN A 27 -5.47 -6.59 14.14
N GLU A 28 -6.78 -6.34 14.13
CA GLU A 28 -7.79 -7.40 14.12
C GLU A 28 -7.68 -8.26 12.85
N GLU A 29 -7.52 -7.64 11.69
CA GLU A 29 -7.33 -8.36 10.43
C GLU A 29 -6.05 -9.22 10.43
N LEU A 30 -4.95 -8.71 11.00
CA LEU A 30 -3.67 -9.43 11.12
C LEU A 30 -3.74 -10.65 12.05
N THR A 31 -4.64 -10.63 13.03
CA THR A 31 -4.83 -11.71 13.99
C THR A 31 -5.96 -12.67 13.62
N SER A 32 -6.73 -12.34 12.58
CA SER A 32 -7.85 -13.15 12.09
C SER A 32 -7.50 -13.92 10.83
N GLY A 33 -8.46 -14.71 10.33
CA GLY A 33 -8.34 -15.41 9.05
C GLY A 33 -8.22 -14.48 7.84
N GLN A 34 -8.50 -13.20 7.99
CA GLN A 34 -8.42 -12.21 6.90
C GLN A 34 -7.02 -12.11 6.28
N LYS A 35 -5.98 -12.19 7.11
CA LYS A 35 -4.60 -12.16 6.59
C LYS A 35 -4.29 -13.32 5.65
N VAL A 36 -4.83 -14.50 5.91
CA VAL A 36 -4.65 -15.67 5.05
C VAL A 36 -5.42 -15.49 3.75
N ILE A 37 -6.69 -15.07 3.83
CA ILE A 37 -7.55 -14.86 2.68
C ILE A 37 -6.93 -13.83 1.73
N TRP A 38 -6.56 -12.66 2.23
CA TRP A 38 -5.93 -11.61 1.42
C TRP A 38 -4.56 -12.01 0.89
N GLY A 39 -3.74 -12.60 1.75
CA GLY A 39 -2.41 -13.08 1.36
C GLY A 39 -2.48 -14.12 0.25
N ASP A 40 -3.38 -15.09 0.34
CA ASP A 40 -3.58 -16.12 -0.67
C ASP A 40 -4.11 -15.54 -1.98
N GLN A 41 -5.05 -14.60 -1.91
CA GLN A 41 -5.57 -13.93 -3.11
C GLN A 41 -4.48 -13.19 -3.89
N ILE A 42 -3.67 -12.43 -3.17
CA ILE A 42 -2.60 -11.63 -3.80
C ILE A 42 -1.48 -12.55 -4.29
N ALA A 43 -0.99 -13.47 -3.46
CA ALA A 43 0.08 -14.39 -3.81
C ALA A 43 -0.28 -15.25 -5.03
N ARG A 44 -1.49 -15.77 -5.09
CA ARG A 44 -1.94 -16.57 -6.24
C ARG A 44 -1.90 -15.79 -7.55
N ARG A 45 -2.27 -14.52 -7.54
CA ARG A 45 -2.19 -13.66 -8.74
C ARG A 45 -0.75 -13.36 -9.13
N ILE A 46 0.11 -13.13 -8.15
CA ILE A 46 1.55 -12.90 -8.39
C ILE A 46 2.20 -14.17 -8.97
N GLU A 47 1.96 -15.33 -8.37
CA GLU A 47 2.48 -16.62 -8.83
C GLU A 47 2.01 -16.97 -10.26
N THR A 48 0.75 -16.67 -10.56
CA THR A 48 0.20 -16.89 -11.91
C THR A 48 0.89 -15.98 -12.94
N LYS A 49 1.21 -14.74 -12.56
CA LYS A 49 1.88 -13.79 -13.46
C LYS A 49 3.38 -14.09 -13.61
N PHE A 50 4.02 -14.54 -12.53
CA PHE A 50 5.47 -14.75 -12.45
C PHE A 50 5.81 -16.17 -11.93
N PRO A 51 5.42 -17.24 -12.65
CA PRO A 51 5.51 -18.61 -12.14
C PRO A 51 6.93 -19.09 -11.85
N GLU A 52 7.93 -18.50 -12.52
CA GLU A 52 9.34 -18.89 -12.38
C GLU A 52 10.13 -18.03 -11.38
N ARG A 53 9.47 -17.04 -10.76
CA ARG A 53 10.15 -16.09 -9.86
C ARG A 53 9.88 -16.43 -8.40
N ARG A 54 10.94 -16.36 -7.60
CA ARG A 54 10.84 -16.49 -6.15
C ARG A 54 10.27 -15.23 -5.53
N PRO A 55 9.51 -15.32 -4.43
CA PRO A 55 8.95 -14.14 -3.77
C PRO A 55 9.98 -13.04 -3.46
N GLU A 56 11.16 -13.40 -2.97
CA GLU A 56 12.23 -12.45 -2.64
C GLU A 56 12.79 -11.67 -3.84
N ASP A 57 12.59 -12.16 -5.05
CA ASP A 57 13.01 -11.50 -6.28
C ASP A 57 11.88 -10.62 -6.90
N ILE A 58 10.71 -10.61 -6.30
CA ILE A 58 9.56 -9.80 -6.75
C ILE A 58 9.48 -8.53 -5.89
N ARG A 59 9.61 -7.39 -6.57
CA ARG A 59 9.54 -6.05 -5.95
C ARG A 59 8.09 -5.60 -5.93
N VAL A 60 7.53 -5.47 -4.73
CA VAL A 60 6.14 -5.06 -4.51
C VAL A 60 6.09 -3.65 -3.94
N LEU A 61 5.26 -2.80 -4.51
CA LEU A 61 4.90 -1.49 -3.96
C LEU A 61 3.48 -1.54 -3.41
N ASP A 62 3.33 -1.23 -2.13
CA ASP A 62 2.04 -1.02 -1.47
C ASP A 62 1.77 0.49 -1.41
N VAL A 63 0.86 0.97 -2.26
CA VAL A 63 0.51 2.40 -2.35
C VAL A 63 -0.66 2.69 -1.43
N GLY A 64 -0.47 3.66 -0.53
CA GLY A 64 -1.45 3.96 0.50
C GLY A 64 -1.53 2.83 1.53
N THR A 65 -0.37 2.43 2.04
CA THR A 65 -0.26 1.27 2.94
C THR A 65 -1.09 1.42 4.22
N GLY A 66 -1.41 2.65 4.63
CA GLY A 66 -2.09 2.92 5.88
C GLY A 66 -1.34 2.31 7.05
N PRO A 67 -2.03 1.60 7.97
CA PRO A 67 -1.39 0.91 9.08
C PRO A 67 -0.62 -0.37 8.70
N GLY A 68 -0.40 -0.63 7.41
CA GLY A 68 0.57 -1.60 6.91
C GLY A 68 0.05 -3.01 6.66
N PHE A 69 -1.26 -3.25 6.60
CA PHE A 69 -1.80 -4.60 6.49
C PHE A 69 -1.24 -5.39 5.30
N PHE A 70 -1.33 -4.85 4.08
CA PHE A 70 -0.78 -5.54 2.89
C PHE A 70 0.73 -5.68 2.94
N SER A 71 1.43 -4.62 3.34
CA SER A 71 2.89 -4.65 3.46
C SER A 71 3.37 -5.74 4.41
N ILE A 72 2.72 -5.90 5.55
CA ILE A 72 3.07 -6.90 6.55
C ILE A 72 2.81 -8.32 6.02
N ILE A 73 1.60 -8.61 5.51
CA ILE A 73 1.26 -9.95 5.05
C ILE A 73 2.09 -10.40 3.85
N LEU A 74 2.46 -9.46 2.96
CA LEU A 74 3.30 -9.78 1.81
C LEU A 74 4.76 -9.98 2.21
N THR A 75 5.27 -9.20 3.15
CA THR A 75 6.61 -9.40 3.72
C THR A 75 6.72 -10.74 4.45
N GLN A 76 5.69 -11.15 5.19
CA GLN A 76 5.61 -12.48 5.83
C GLN A 76 5.67 -13.61 4.81
N ARG A 77 5.24 -13.38 3.58
CA ARG A 77 5.30 -14.35 2.47
C ARG A 77 6.61 -14.30 1.67
N GLY A 78 7.55 -13.46 2.08
CA GLY A 78 8.87 -13.37 1.49
C GLY A 78 9.03 -12.38 0.36
N TYR A 79 8.01 -11.60 -0.01
CA TYR A 79 8.12 -10.58 -1.04
C TYR A 79 8.99 -9.41 -0.59
N ASN A 80 9.65 -8.76 -1.54
CA ASN A 80 10.44 -7.55 -1.32
C ASN A 80 9.51 -6.33 -1.39
N VAL A 81 9.13 -5.78 -0.23
CA VAL A 81 8.06 -4.77 -0.11
C VAL A 81 8.60 -3.39 0.17
N THR A 82 8.14 -2.43 -0.63
CA THR A 82 8.19 -1.00 -0.37
C THR A 82 6.77 -0.50 -0.10
N ALA A 83 6.60 0.30 0.94
CA ALA A 83 5.32 0.80 1.38
C ALA A 83 5.32 2.33 1.43
N VAL A 84 4.35 2.96 0.80
CA VAL A 84 4.22 4.42 0.82
C VAL A 84 2.86 4.83 1.36
N ASP A 85 2.86 5.93 2.10
CA ASP A 85 1.66 6.62 2.54
C ASP A 85 1.94 8.12 2.62
N TYR A 86 0.91 8.91 2.43
CA TYR A 86 1.03 10.36 2.49
C TYR A 86 1.01 10.90 3.91
N THR A 87 0.60 10.09 4.88
CA THR A 87 0.36 10.45 6.27
C THR A 87 1.41 9.82 7.17
N GLU A 88 2.25 10.61 7.83
CA GLU A 88 3.29 10.11 8.74
C GLU A 88 2.70 9.27 9.88
N SER A 89 1.56 9.69 10.43
CA SER A 89 0.89 8.93 11.51
C SER A 89 0.50 7.52 11.07
N MET A 90 0.09 7.34 9.81
CA MET A 90 -0.19 6.01 9.26
C MET A 90 1.08 5.17 9.17
N LEU A 91 2.18 5.76 8.71
CA LEU A 91 3.48 5.07 8.62
C LEU A 91 4.02 4.68 10.00
N GLU A 92 3.83 5.51 11.01
CA GLU A 92 4.17 5.19 12.40
C GLU A 92 3.40 3.97 12.89
N GLU A 93 2.09 3.93 12.64
CA GLU A 93 1.25 2.77 12.95
C GLU A 93 1.68 1.53 12.17
N ALA A 94 2.01 1.67 10.89
CA ALA A 94 2.49 0.58 10.05
C ALA A 94 3.80 -0.01 10.58
N ARG A 95 4.76 0.82 10.97
CA ARG A 95 6.02 0.39 11.59
C ARG A 95 5.78 -0.34 12.90
N HIS A 96 4.89 0.19 13.74
CA HIS A 96 4.51 -0.44 15.00
C HIS A 96 3.88 -1.82 14.77
N ASN A 97 2.92 -1.92 13.84
CA ASN A 97 2.24 -3.16 13.51
C ASN A 97 3.17 -4.19 12.85
N ALA A 98 4.17 -3.74 12.10
CA ALA A 98 5.17 -4.62 11.49
C ALA A 98 6.08 -5.28 12.53
N GLY A 99 6.31 -4.63 13.67
CA GLY A 99 7.13 -5.17 14.75
C GLY A 99 8.52 -5.57 14.26
N LYS A 100 8.87 -6.83 14.36
CA LYS A 100 10.18 -7.36 13.93
C LYS A 100 10.39 -7.28 12.40
N LEU A 101 9.33 -7.16 11.62
CA LEU A 101 9.41 -7.03 10.16
C LEU A 101 9.65 -5.58 9.69
N GLU A 102 9.65 -4.62 10.59
CA GLU A 102 9.86 -3.20 10.25
C GLU A 102 11.12 -3.00 9.40
N SER A 103 12.22 -3.62 9.79
CA SER A 103 13.49 -3.53 9.07
C SER A 103 13.50 -4.22 7.70
N CYS A 104 12.51 -5.05 7.41
CA CYS A 104 12.35 -5.75 6.14
C CYS A 104 11.49 -4.99 5.14
N ILE A 105 10.80 -3.93 5.57
CA ILE A 105 9.90 -3.14 4.75
C ILE A 105 10.49 -1.74 4.56
N ASN A 106 10.55 -1.28 3.32
CA ASN A 106 11.00 0.08 3.01
C ASN A 106 9.80 1.04 3.09
N PHE A 107 9.61 1.67 4.24
CA PHE A 107 8.55 2.66 4.46
C PHE A 107 9.01 4.05 4.01
N GLN A 108 8.21 4.73 3.19
CA GLN A 108 8.48 6.09 2.73
C GLN A 108 7.20 6.94 2.73
N LYS A 109 7.30 8.17 3.20
CA LYS A 109 6.25 9.17 3.04
C LYS A 109 6.23 9.66 1.60
N MET A 110 5.09 9.50 0.91
CA MET A 110 4.99 9.85 -0.50
C MET A 110 3.53 10.05 -0.90
N ASN A 111 3.30 10.98 -1.84
CA ASN A 111 2.00 11.18 -2.46
C ASN A 111 1.76 10.08 -3.51
N ALA A 112 0.64 9.37 -3.39
CA ALA A 112 0.24 8.34 -4.34
C ALA A 112 0.05 8.86 -5.78
N GLU A 113 -0.24 10.15 -5.94
CA GLU A 113 -0.42 10.80 -7.24
C GLU A 113 0.89 11.24 -7.88
N GLU A 114 1.99 11.24 -7.11
CA GLU A 114 3.33 11.67 -7.55
C GLU A 114 4.41 10.80 -6.95
N LEU A 115 4.53 9.56 -7.43
CA LEU A 115 5.58 8.67 -6.98
C LEU A 115 6.95 9.14 -7.49
N THR A 116 7.95 9.19 -6.61
CA THR A 116 9.29 9.70 -6.92
C THR A 116 10.30 8.59 -7.21
N PHE A 117 9.85 7.36 -7.34
CA PHE A 117 10.69 6.24 -7.77
C PHE A 117 11.09 6.37 -9.24
N ASP A 118 12.20 5.75 -9.61
CA ASP A 118 12.59 5.60 -11.01
C ASP A 118 11.56 4.78 -11.79
N ASP A 119 11.55 4.95 -13.11
CA ASP A 119 10.75 4.15 -14.01
C ASP A 119 11.06 2.66 -13.81
N ASN A 120 10.04 1.81 -13.94
CA ASN A 120 10.19 0.36 -13.90
C ASN A 120 10.83 -0.19 -12.60
N SER A 121 10.56 0.44 -11.46
CA SER A 121 11.13 0.06 -10.15
C SER A 121 10.45 -1.14 -9.50
N PHE A 122 9.22 -1.46 -9.89
CA PHE A 122 8.40 -2.49 -9.24
C PHE A 122 7.82 -3.48 -10.24
N ASP A 123 7.69 -4.73 -9.79
CA ASP A 123 7.05 -5.81 -10.55
C ASP A 123 5.55 -5.90 -10.27
N VAL A 124 5.16 -5.55 -9.07
CA VAL A 124 3.77 -5.59 -8.59
C VAL A 124 3.46 -4.31 -7.82
N ILE A 125 2.30 -3.75 -8.08
CA ILE A 125 1.72 -2.67 -7.26
C ILE A 125 0.43 -3.19 -6.66
N VAL A 126 0.27 -3.04 -5.35
CA VAL A 126 -0.97 -3.31 -4.63
C VAL A 126 -1.51 -2.05 -3.99
N SER A 127 -2.83 -1.95 -3.91
CA SER A 127 -3.52 -0.86 -3.24
C SER A 127 -4.88 -1.34 -2.74
N ARG A 128 -5.31 -0.86 -1.56
CA ARG A 128 -6.62 -1.18 -0.99
C ARG A 128 -7.27 0.07 -0.40
N ASN A 129 -8.52 0.32 -0.80
CA ASN A 129 -9.34 1.42 -0.28
C ASN A 129 -8.67 2.80 -0.41
N LEU A 130 -7.95 3.04 -1.49
CA LEU A 130 -7.23 4.29 -1.73
C LEU A 130 -7.84 5.14 -2.83
N THR A 131 -8.16 4.57 -3.99
CA THR A 131 -8.43 5.35 -5.21
C THR A 131 -9.70 6.17 -5.14
N TRP A 132 -10.69 5.76 -4.34
CA TRP A 132 -11.91 6.53 -4.10
C TRP A 132 -11.64 7.89 -3.43
N ASN A 133 -10.52 8.03 -2.73
CA ASN A 133 -10.15 9.19 -1.92
C ASN A 133 -9.05 10.05 -2.56
N LEU A 134 -8.62 9.73 -3.77
CA LEU A 134 -7.61 10.51 -4.47
C LEU A 134 -8.21 11.77 -5.11
N HIS A 135 -7.48 12.87 -5.04
CA HIS A 135 -7.86 14.11 -5.72
C HIS A 135 -7.84 13.95 -7.24
N ASN A 136 -6.79 13.32 -7.76
CA ASN A 136 -6.63 13.07 -9.19
C ASN A 136 -6.24 11.59 -9.44
N PRO A 137 -7.22 10.66 -9.47
CA PRO A 137 -6.94 9.26 -9.72
C PRO A 137 -6.21 8.99 -11.05
N LYS A 138 -6.51 9.76 -12.08
CA LYS A 138 -5.86 9.63 -13.38
C LYS A 138 -4.36 9.91 -13.30
N LYS A 139 -3.96 10.94 -12.56
CA LYS A 139 -2.56 11.27 -12.29
C LYS A 139 -1.88 10.16 -11.50
N ALA A 140 -2.57 9.61 -10.49
CA ALA A 140 -2.09 8.48 -9.70
C ALA A 140 -1.80 7.26 -10.59
N TYR A 141 -2.76 6.83 -11.38
CA TYR A 141 -2.57 5.68 -12.28
C TYR A 141 -1.45 5.88 -13.29
N ALA A 142 -1.28 7.09 -13.82
CA ALA A 142 -0.17 7.41 -14.71
C ALA A 142 1.18 7.28 -13.98
N SER A 143 1.28 7.76 -12.75
CA SER A 143 2.47 7.62 -11.91
C SER A 143 2.78 6.16 -11.58
N TRP A 144 1.75 5.36 -11.24
CA TRP A 144 1.90 3.93 -10.95
C TRP A 144 2.35 3.15 -12.19
N ALA A 145 1.75 3.44 -13.34
CA ALA A 145 2.14 2.80 -14.61
C ALA A 145 3.61 3.07 -14.96
N ARG A 146 4.11 4.27 -14.66
CA ARG A 146 5.51 4.64 -14.90
C ARG A 146 6.49 3.84 -14.04
N VAL A 147 6.19 3.66 -12.75
CA VAL A 147 7.08 2.94 -11.83
C VAL A 147 6.92 1.41 -11.92
N LEU A 148 5.87 0.93 -12.55
CA LEU A 148 5.64 -0.48 -12.80
C LEU A 148 6.49 -0.94 -14.00
N ALA A 149 7.22 -2.03 -13.82
CA ALA A 149 8.03 -2.63 -14.88
C ALA A 149 7.14 -3.15 -16.03
N PRO A 150 7.65 -3.20 -17.28
CA PRO A 150 6.94 -3.83 -18.38
C PRO A 150 6.53 -5.26 -18.03
N GLY A 151 5.28 -5.61 -18.30
CA GLY A 151 4.73 -6.91 -17.91
C GLY A 151 4.39 -7.04 -16.42
N GLY A 152 4.47 -5.95 -15.67
CA GLY A 152 4.13 -5.90 -14.25
C GLY A 152 2.63 -6.07 -13.98
N LEU A 153 2.29 -6.23 -12.72
CA LEU A 153 0.93 -6.51 -12.24
C LEU A 153 0.45 -5.40 -11.30
N LEU A 154 -0.69 -4.82 -11.60
CA LEU A 154 -1.41 -3.90 -10.70
C LEU A 154 -2.64 -4.57 -10.11
N LEU A 155 -2.70 -4.62 -8.78
CA LEU A 155 -3.84 -5.13 -8.02
C LEU A 155 -4.41 -4.00 -7.16
N ASN A 156 -5.52 -3.43 -7.61
CA ASN A 156 -6.25 -2.39 -6.89
C ASN A 156 -7.57 -2.95 -6.34
N PHE A 157 -7.75 -2.84 -5.03
CA PHE A 157 -8.94 -3.33 -4.32
C PHE A 157 -9.64 -2.14 -3.66
N ASP A 158 -10.76 -1.72 -4.22
CA ASP A 158 -11.61 -0.71 -3.62
C ASP A 158 -12.96 -1.31 -3.19
N ALA A 159 -13.54 -0.76 -2.13
CA ALA A 159 -14.88 -1.10 -1.74
C ALA A 159 -15.89 -0.45 -2.71
N ASN A 160 -16.96 -1.18 -2.99
CA ASN A 160 -18.10 -0.63 -3.72
C ASN A 160 -19.02 0.08 -2.73
N TRP A 161 -18.96 1.39 -2.69
CA TRP A 161 -19.74 2.24 -1.79
C TRP A 161 -21.08 2.73 -2.42
N TYR A 162 -21.49 2.18 -3.55
CA TYR A 162 -22.71 2.55 -4.28
C TYR A 162 -23.89 1.65 -3.93
#